data_fcec192c74ff577c98156fbfedd17e10
#
_entry.id   fcec192c74ff577c98156fbfedd17e10
#
_cell.length_a   1.000
_cell.length_b   1.000
_cell.length_c   1.000
_cell.angle_alpha   90.00
_cell.angle_beta   90.00
_cell.angle_gamma   90.00
#
_symmetry.space_group_name_H-M   'P 1'
#
loop_
_entity.id
_entity.type
_entity.pdbx_description
1 polymer ?
#
loop_
_entity_poly.entity_id
_entity_poly.type
_entity_poly.pdbx_seq_one_letter_code
_entity_poly.pdbx_strand_id
1 'polypeptide(L)'
;MPRNSDNPKVLLLCSMVLVMLVCCIPLAAQSKSSAPSTFPAADRIIDNYLKAIGGKKRALAVRDATSEWTIRLQDQVQGTARLQLKQPGAMRSEMTFGNGRIVSAATPRSAWAHGLTGPPRTLTGPEAAAAKLQAVLDAAHLVEYKKANIMARVLDLIESPLGPAYRVEFSTRSGGRLRYLFSVKSSLLIGIDDEARKTSSWFEDYRPEGNLLEPHTLRINLAGTGVLQLTLDRISYNGGLSASIFDPPRAAEALDVVALLREVSKNQDEVENRVNEYSFVQKETDREIDSKGVVKKETVRVSELYPIPNRRAVEKLISENGVPLTAERAAKEEKRVQEEFEKAEHDKDQDAKKAEDRKAERARKRSEGDDDEPGISRFLKVCEFISPRHERFQNRDSIVFDFRVKPGFKPANRQESLIAKLIGVIWIDPVDKQVMRLEARLAEGFKMAGGLLLSLRPGAALSMEQTRMSDGVWFPRFTEINLSVKVMLFGGGDINKTIEWSDYKHFSADVGGYKIGSPESSDPAKKKP
;
A
#
# COMPACT_ATOMS: atom_id res chain seq x y z
N MET A 1 3.23 39.48 13.04
CA MET A 1 2.88 38.05 13.19
C MET A 1 1.84 37.70 12.12
N PRO A 2 2.17 37.00 11.06
CA PRO A 2 1.19 36.60 10.06
C PRO A 2 0.64 35.19 10.40
N ARG A 3 -0.67 35.09 10.46
CA ARG A 3 -1.41 33.82 10.57
C ARG A 3 -1.33 33.07 9.26
N ASN A 4 -0.80 31.87 9.30
CA ASN A 4 -0.89 30.90 8.19
C ASN A 4 -2.34 30.49 7.98
N SER A 5 -2.86 30.84 6.82
CA SER A 5 -4.18 30.37 6.34
C SER A 5 -3.96 29.18 5.42
N ASP A 6 -4.29 27.98 5.91
CA ASP A 6 -4.27 26.75 5.13
C ASP A 6 -5.36 26.73 4.06
N ASN A 7 -4.98 26.32 2.86
CA ASN A 7 -5.78 26.39 1.65
C ASN A 7 -6.21 24.99 1.17
N PRO A 8 -7.51 24.67 1.00
CA PRO A 8 -8.00 23.30 0.85
C PRO A 8 -8.15 22.74 -0.59
N LYS A 9 -7.69 23.40 -1.64
CA LYS A 9 -8.10 23.07 -3.02
C LYS A 9 -7.14 22.24 -3.88
N VAL A 10 -6.00 21.81 -3.39
CA VAL A 10 -4.99 21.14 -4.24
C VAL A 10 -4.67 19.73 -3.74
N LEU A 11 -5.53 19.14 -2.99
CA LEU A 11 -5.18 18.13 -2.01
C LEU A 11 -5.78 16.74 -2.23
N LEU A 12 -6.34 16.38 -3.37
CA LEU A 12 -6.90 15.03 -3.46
C LEU A 12 -5.84 13.93 -3.70
N LEU A 13 -4.68 14.22 -4.26
CA LEU A 13 -3.65 13.20 -4.42
C LEU A 13 -2.41 13.34 -3.52
N CYS A 14 -1.91 14.53 -3.29
CA CYS A 14 -0.74 14.72 -2.41
C CYS A 14 -1.07 15.48 -1.12
N SER A 15 -2.09 16.30 -1.10
CA SER A 15 -2.45 17.16 0.01
C SER A 15 -3.47 16.54 0.98
N MET A 16 -4.26 15.52 0.56
CA MET A 16 -4.98 14.69 1.54
C MET A 16 -4.03 14.04 2.56
N VAL A 17 -2.80 13.73 2.18
CA VAL A 17 -1.79 13.20 3.10
C VAL A 17 -1.27 14.28 4.05
N LEU A 18 -1.18 15.55 3.63
CA LEU A 18 -0.56 16.61 4.44
C LEU A 18 -1.56 17.36 5.34
N VAL A 19 -2.81 17.57 4.93
CA VAL A 19 -3.83 18.32 5.70
C VAL A 19 -4.56 17.45 6.72
N MET A 20 -4.75 16.14 6.48
CA MET A 20 -5.26 15.24 7.53
C MET A 20 -4.29 15.03 8.69
N LEU A 21 -3.04 15.40 8.55
CA LEU A 21 -2.00 15.26 9.58
C LEU A 21 -2.16 16.22 10.77
N VAL A 22 -2.95 17.28 10.66
CA VAL A 22 -3.00 18.34 11.69
C VAL A 22 -4.26 18.27 12.59
N CYS A 23 -5.32 17.56 12.19
CA CYS A 23 -6.62 17.68 12.88
C CYS A 23 -7.03 16.54 13.82
N CYS A 24 -6.33 15.40 13.90
CA CYS A 24 -6.76 14.29 14.75
C CYS A 24 -5.59 13.60 15.46
N ILE A 25 -5.07 14.20 16.52
CA ILE A 25 -4.25 13.48 17.50
C ILE A 25 -5.09 13.31 18.76
N PRO A 26 -5.72 12.15 19.02
CA PRO A 26 -6.25 11.86 20.34
C PRO A 26 -5.07 11.62 21.28
N LEU A 27 -5.04 12.35 22.38
CA LEU A 27 -4.14 12.12 23.50
C LEU A 27 -4.53 10.79 24.17
N ALA A 28 -4.00 9.68 23.66
CA ALA A 28 -4.20 8.38 24.28
C ALA A 28 -3.10 8.14 25.33
N ALA A 29 -3.49 8.19 26.59
CA ALA A 29 -2.68 7.73 27.69
C ALA A 29 -2.31 6.25 27.50
N GLN A 30 -1.00 5.95 27.52
CA GLN A 30 -0.50 4.59 27.42
C GLN A 30 -0.87 3.79 28.67
N SER A 31 -1.84 2.93 28.59
CA SER A 31 -2.04 1.87 29.59
C SER A 31 -1.09 0.70 29.30
N LYS A 32 -0.07 0.55 30.13
CA LYS A 32 0.74 -0.67 30.20
C LYS A 32 -0.11 -1.77 30.85
N SER A 33 -0.67 -2.65 30.04
CA SER A 33 -1.15 -3.94 30.50
C SER A 33 -0.63 -5.02 29.57
N SER A 34 0.49 -5.62 29.92
CA SER A 34 0.93 -6.89 29.33
C SER A 34 0.77 -7.97 30.37
N ALA A 35 -0.24 -8.85 30.19
CA ALA A 35 -0.23 -10.14 30.84
C ALA A 35 1.09 -10.88 30.49
N PRO A 36 1.73 -11.62 31.41
CA PRO A 36 2.95 -12.36 31.11
C PRO A 36 2.66 -13.36 30.00
N SER A 37 3.35 -13.22 28.85
CA SER A 37 3.26 -14.21 27.79
C SER A 37 3.93 -15.50 28.25
N THR A 38 3.24 -16.63 28.15
CA THR A 38 3.77 -17.98 28.47
C THR A 38 4.87 -18.42 27.50
N PHE A 39 5.07 -17.69 26.40
CA PHE A 39 6.06 -17.99 25.35
C PHE A 39 7.26 -17.05 25.40
N PRO A 40 8.43 -17.50 24.91
CA PRO A 40 9.59 -16.62 24.72
C PRO A 40 9.22 -15.43 23.81
N ALA A 41 9.87 -14.28 24.00
CA ALA A 41 9.72 -13.15 23.09
C ALA A 41 10.16 -13.55 21.67
N ALA A 42 9.49 -13.01 20.63
CA ALA A 42 9.83 -13.29 19.23
C ALA A 42 11.30 -12.99 18.92
N ASP A 43 11.84 -11.90 19.45
CA ASP A 43 13.27 -11.56 19.32
C ASP A 43 14.20 -12.68 19.79
N ARG A 44 13.90 -13.31 20.91
CA ARG A 44 14.70 -14.41 21.45
C ARG A 44 14.69 -15.63 20.53
N ILE A 45 13.53 -15.94 19.95
CA ILE A 45 13.39 -17.06 19.01
C ILE A 45 14.21 -16.75 17.74
N ILE A 46 14.09 -15.55 17.21
CA ILE A 46 14.84 -15.09 16.02
C ILE A 46 16.34 -15.06 16.30
N ASP A 47 16.78 -14.57 17.45
CA ASP A 47 18.20 -14.57 17.83
C ASP A 47 18.76 -15.99 17.99
N ASN A 48 17.97 -16.93 18.50
CA ASN A 48 18.36 -18.36 18.58
C ASN A 48 18.50 -18.97 17.19
N TYR A 49 17.54 -18.69 16.28
CA TYR A 49 17.63 -19.09 14.87
C TYR A 49 18.91 -18.54 14.21
N LEU A 50 19.17 -17.24 14.37
CA LEU A 50 20.37 -16.63 13.80
C LEU A 50 21.67 -17.25 14.32
N LYS A 51 21.71 -17.60 15.61
CA LYS A 51 22.85 -18.36 16.18
C LYS A 51 22.97 -19.73 15.56
N ALA A 52 21.86 -20.46 15.41
CA ALA A 52 21.83 -21.81 14.86
C ALA A 52 22.33 -21.87 13.41
N ILE A 53 21.99 -20.89 12.58
CA ILE A 53 22.43 -20.87 11.17
C ILE A 53 23.86 -20.33 10.95
N GLY A 54 24.58 -19.94 11.99
CA GLY A 54 25.99 -19.49 11.87
C GLY A 54 26.26 -18.07 12.39
N GLY A 55 25.23 -17.34 12.83
CA GLY A 55 25.35 -16.06 13.50
C GLY A 55 25.05 -14.85 12.63
N LYS A 56 24.52 -13.83 13.30
CA LYS A 56 24.04 -12.57 12.72
C LYS A 56 25.05 -11.88 11.77
N LYS A 57 26.34 -11.88 12.13
CA LYS A 57 27.39 -11.24 11.32
C LYS A 57 27.56 -11.94 9.98
N ARG A 58 27.53 -13.28 9.96
CA ARG A 58 27.67 -14.08 8.75
C ARG A 58 26.44 -13.94 7.85
N ALA A 59 25.24 -14.00 8.43
CA ALA A 59 23.99 -13.77 7.72
C ALA A 59 23.94 -12.38 7.05
N LEU A 60 24.37 -11.31 7.74
CA LEU A 60 24.45 -9.96 7.16
C LEU A 60 25.52 -9.81 6.07
N ALA A 61 26.54 -10.64 6.05
CA ALA A 61 27.59 -10.62 5.01
C ALA A 61 27.08 -11.13 3.66
N VAL A 62 25.98 -11.85 3.62
CA VAL A 62 25.34 -12.28 2.38
C VAL A 62 24.54 -11.12 1.80
N ARG A 63 25.04 -10.48 0.75
CA ARG A 63 24.38 -9.37 0.06
C ARG A 63 23.41 -9.83 -1.01
N ASP A 64 23.77 -10.93 -1.67
CA ASP A 64 22.90 -11.64 -2.61
C ASP A 64 23.22 -13.14 -2.57
N ALA A 65 22.23 -13.94 -2.97
CA ALA A 65 22.35 -15.39 -3.07
C ALA A 65 21.59 -15.90 -4.30
N THR A 66 22.12 -16.95 -4.92
CA THR A 66 21.43 -17.73 -5.94
C THR A 66 21.48 -19.19 -5.54
N SER A 67 20.32 -19.83 -5.41
CA SER A 67 20.19 -21.26 -5.21
C SER A 67 19.49 -21.94 -6.38
N GLU A 68 19.95 -23.12 -6.74
CA GLU A 68 19.42 -23.95 -7.83
C GLU A 68 18.92 -25.27 -7.24
N TRP A 69 17.77 -25.71 -7.69
CA TRP A 69 17.03 -26.81 -7.11
C TRP A 69 16.47 -27.74 -8.18
N THR A 70 16.48 -29.05 -7.91
CA THR A 70 15.73 -30.04 -8.67
C THR A 70 14.33 -30.22 -8.08
N ILE A 71 13.30 -30.07 -8.90
CA ILE A 71 11.89 -30.25 -8.51
C ILE A 71 11.47 -31.70 -8.73
N ARG A 72 10.85 -32.30 -7.70
CA ARG A 72 10.27 -33.65 -7.76
C ARG A 72 8.81 -33.62 -7.35
N LEU A 73 8.04 -34.47 -7.99
CA LEU A 73 6.65 -34.80 -7.61
C LEU A 73 6.55 -36.33 -7.57
N GLN A 74 6.15 -36.89 -6.44
CA GLN A 74 6.13 -38.34 -6.25
C GLN A 74 7.45 -39.04 -6.69
N ASP A 75 8.58 -38.48 -6.25
CA ASP A 75 9.96 -38.93 -6.54
C ASP A 75 10.43 -38.82 -8.02
N GLN A 76 9.56 -38.41 -8.92
CA GLN A 76 9.95 -38.17 -10.31
C GLN A 76 10.38 -36.72 -10.52
N VAL A 77 11.49 -36.53 -11.25
CA VAL A 77 11.98 -35.20 -11.64
C VAL A 77 10.99 -34.57 -12.60
N GLN A 78 10.47 -33.40 -12.23
CA GLN A 78 9.50 -32.63 -13.00
C GLN A 78 10.11 -31.36 -13.62
N GLY A 79 11.23 -30.89 -13.07
CA GLY A 79 11.84 -29.65 -13.51
C GLY A 79 12.93 -29.15 -12.57
N THR A 80 13.24 -27.87 -12.72
CA THR A 80 14.23 -27.17 -11.92
C THR A 80 13.67 -25.88 -11.34
N ALA A 81 14.23 -25.41 -10.22
CA ALA A 81 13.91 -24.10 -9.69
C ALA A 81 15.19 -23.30 -9.44
N ARG A 82 15.07 -21.98 -9.56
CA ARG A 82 16.11 -21.02 -9.20
C ARG A 82 15.51 -19.97 -8.29
N LEU A 83 16.09 -19.79 -7.10
CA LEU A 83 15.76 -18.72 -6.18
C LEU A 83 16.92 -17.74 -6.11
N GLN A 84 16.62 -16.46 -6.27
CA GLN A 84 17.58 -15.37 -6.21
C GLN A 84 17.11 -14.36 -5.16
N LEU A 85 18.01 -14.05 -4.23
CA LEU A 85 17.77 -13.11 -3.14
C LEU A 85 18.80 -11.99 -3.22
N LYS A 86 18.38 -10.76 -2.93
CA LYS A 86 19.28 -9.60 -2.86
C LYS A 86 18.82 -8.61 -1.79
N GLN A 87 19.75 -8.23 -0.91
CA GLN A 87 19.48 -7.17 0.06
C GLN A 87 19.22 -5.81 -0.65
N PRO A 88 18.36 -4.96 -0.06
CA PRO A 88 17.69 -5.10 1.24
C PRO A 88 16.38 -5.90 1.23
N GLY A 89 15.85 -6.34 0.11
CA GLY A 89 14.56 -7.02 0.07
C GLY A 89 14.08 -7.31 -1.34
N ALA A 90 14.93 -7.92 -2.18
CA ALA A 90 14.53 -8.41 -3.49
C ALA A 90 14.61 -9.94 -3.53
N MET A 91 13.57 -10.56 -4.09
CA MET A 91 13.46 -12.00 -4.28
C MET A 91 12.91 -12.30 -5.67
N ARG A 92 13.48 -13.29 -6.35
CA ARG A 92 12.96 -13.84 -7.61
C ARG A 92 13.01 -15.36 -7.54
N SER A 93 11.89 -15.98 -7.82
CA SER A 93 11.74 -17.43 -7.95
C SER A 93 11.37 -17.75 -9.38
N GLU A 94 12.05 -18.73 -9.96
CA GLU A 94 11.75 -19.26 -11.29
C GLU A 94 11.71 -20.78 -11.20
N MET A 95 10.57 -21.38 -11.58
CA MET A 95 10.37 -22.81 -11.68
C MET A 95 10.16 -23.16 -13.16
N THR A 96 10.98 -24.06 -13.69
CA THR A 96 10.94 -24.51 -15.09
C THR A 96 10.50 -25.95 -15.14
N PHE A 97 9.43 -26.20 -15.90
CA PHE A 97 8.87 -27.51 -16.16
C PHE A 97 8.94 -27.82 -17.66
N GLY A 98 8.67 -29.06 -18.06
CA GLY A 98 8.65 -29.45 -19.48
C GLY A 98 7.66 -28.66 -20.35
N ASN A 99 6.58 -28.15 -19.77
CA ASN A 99 5.53 -27.38 -20.45
C ASN A 99 5.63 -25.86 -20.27
N GLY A 100 6.70 -25.34 -19.65
CA GLY A 100 6.87 -23.90 -19.47
C GLY A 100 7.52 -23.53 -18.15
N ARG A 101 7.43 -22.25 -17.79
CA ARG A 101 8.03 -21.73 -16.57
C ARG A 101 7.04 -20.84 -15.80
N ILE A 102 7.19 -20.87 -14.49
CA ILE A 102 6.51 -19.96 -13.56
C ILE A 102 7.59 -19.05 -12.97
N VAL A 103 7.35 -17.74 -13.01
CA VAL A 103 8.29 -16.76 -12.46
C VAL A 103 7.53 -15.83 -11.52
N SER A 104 8.11 -15.55 -10.38
CA SER A 104 7.64 -14.50 -9.50
C SER A 104 8.80 -13.69 -8.96
N ALA A 105 8.59 -12.41 -8.76
CA ALA A 105 9.56 -11.57 -8.08
C ALA A 105 8.89 -10.51 -7.23
N ALA A 106 9.57 -10.13 -6.17
CA ALA A 106 9.17 -9.04 -5.29
C ALA A 106 10.37 -8.18 -4.94
N THR A 107 10.14 -6.89 -4.93
CA THR A 107 11.07 -5.85 -4.47
C THR A 107 10.33 -4.94 -3.50
N PRO A 108 10.99 -4.04 -2.79
CA PRO A 108 10.28 -3.00 -2.04
C PRO A 108 9.33 -2.17 -2.90
N ARG A 109 9.55 -2.03 -4.20
CA ARG A 109 8.74 -1.23 -5.12
C ARG A 109 7.49 -1.98 -5.60
N SER A 110 7.67 -3.15 -6.17
CA SER A 110 6.60 -3.95 -6.79
C SER A 110 6.78 -5.44 -6.55
N ALA A 111 5.69 -6.19 -6.68
CA ALA A 111 5.69 -7.64 -6.76
C ALA A 111 4.91 -8.06 -8.02
N TRP A 112 5.39 -9.08 -8.72
CA TRP A 112 4.78 -9.56 -9.96
C TRP A 112 4.92 -11.07 -10.09
N ALA A 113 4.06 -11.67 -10.89
CA ALA A 113 4.09 -13.09 -11.19
C ALA A 113 3.74 -13.34 -12.66
N HIS A 114 4.31 -14.41 -13.22
CA HIS A 114 4.02 -14.94 -14.54
C HIS A 114 3.81 -16.45 -14.40
N GLY A 115 2.59 -16.89 -14.66
CA GLY A 115 2.23 -18.32 -14.63
C GLY A 115 2.67 -19.07 -15.88
N LEU A 116 2.27 -20.34 -15.99
CA LEU A 116 2.50 -21.16 -17.19
C LEU A 116 1.80 -20.59 -18.43
N THR A 117 0.71 -19.89 -18.22
CA THR A 117 -0.12 -19.29 -19.28
C THR A 117 -0.45 -17.84 -18.95
N GLY A 118 -0.75 -17.06 -19.98
CA GLY A 118 -1.15 -15.66 -19.87
C GLY A 118 0.03 -14.70 -19.71
N PRO A 119 -0.24 -13.40 -19.68
CA PRO A 119 0.79 -12.37 -19.49
C PRO A 119 1.26 -12.29 -18.02
N PRO A 120 2.43 -11.70 -17.77
CA PRO A 120 2.83 -11.30 -16.43
C PRO A 120 1.79 -10.36 -15.81
N ARG A 121 1.57 -10.50 -14.50
CA ARG A 121 0.68 -9.61 -13.75
C ARG A 121 1.39 -8.98 -12.54
N THR A 122 1.06 -7.75 -12.24
CA THR A 122 1.47 -7.10 -11.00
C THR A 122 0.56 -7.59 -9.87
N LEU A 123 1.17 -8.04 -8.77
CA LEU A 123 0.45 -8.43 -7.57
C LEU A 123 -0.05 -7.19 -6.83
N THR A 124 -1.23 -7.28 -6.24
CA THR A 124 -1.85 -6.19 -5.46
C THR A 124 -2.39 -6.72 -4.12
N GLY A 125 -2.77 -5.82 -3.22
CA GLY A 125 -3.40 -6.17 -1.95
C GLY A 125 -2.58 -7.12 -1.08
N PRO A 126 -3.24 -8.07 -0.36
CA PRO A 126 -2.56 -8.96 0.58
C PRO A 126 -1.47 -9.85 -0.06
N GLU A 127 -1.69 -10.29 -1.30
CA GLU A 127 -0.73 -11.12 -2.05
C GLU A 127 0.58 -10.36 -2.29
N ALA A 128 0.50 -9.11 -2.77
CA ALA A 128 1.67 -8.25 -2.96
C ALA A 128 2.36 -7.91 -1.63
N ALA A 129 1.58 -7.63 -0.60
CA ALA A 129 2.09 -7.28 0.71
C ALA A 129 2.86 -8.45 1.35
N ALA A 130 2.36 -9.68 1.23
CA ALA A 130 3.03 -10.89 1.69
C ALA A 130 4.31 -11.17 0.90
N ALA A 131 4.28 -11.05 -0.44
CA ALA A 131 5.45 -11.26 -1.29
C ALA A 131 6.58 -10.25 -0.98
N LYS A 132 6.24 -8.97 -0.83
CA LYS A 132 7.21 -7.91 -0.45
C LYS A 132 7.77 -8.15 0.96
N LEU A 133 6.94 -8.58 1.91
CA LEU A 133 7.37 -8.92 3.27
C LEU A 133 8.35 -10.09 3.25
N GLN A 134 8.03 -11.18 2.53
CA GLN A 134 8.91 -12.33 2.40
C GLN A 134 10.27 -11.94 1.81
N ALA A 135 10.26 -11.17 0.72
CA ALA A 135 11.49 -10.73 0.07
C ALA A 135 12.42 -9.97 1.03
N VAL A 136 11.88 -9.13 1.92
CA VAL A 136 12.67 -8.42 2.93
C VAL A 136 13.20 -9.36 4.01
N LEU A 137 12.37 -10.29 4.49
CA LEU A 137 12.75 -11.23 5.55
C LEU A 137 13.83 -12.20 5.07
N ASP A 138 13.65 -12.78 3.89
CA ASP A 138 14.52 -13.83 3.37
C ASP A 138 15.85 -13.25 2.86
N ALA A 139 15.83 -12.12 2.14
CA ALA A 139 17.07 -11.50 1.62
C ALA A 139 18.01 -11.02 2.73
N ALA A 140 17.51 -10.71 3.91
CA ALA A 140 18.29 -10.28 5.07
C ALA A 140 18.39 -11.35 6.17
N HIS A 141 17.95 -12.60 5.93
CA HIS A 141 17.94 -13.69 6.91
C HIS A 141 17.31 -13.26 8.25
N LEU A 142 16.21 -12.51 8.22
CA LEU A 142 15.52 -11.94 9.40
C LEU A 142 16.33 -10.93 10.23
N VAL A 143 17.59 -10.65 9.90
CA VAL A 143 18.47 -9.87 10.79
C VAL A 143 17.99 -8.44 11.00
N GLU A 144 17.46 -7.80 9.97
CA GLU A 144 17.13 -6.36 9.99
C GLU A 144 15.63 -6.07 9.95
N TYR A 145 14.78 -7.06 10.27
CA TYR A 145 13.33 -6.90 10.16
C TYR A 145 12.78 -5.67 10.91
N LYS A 146 13.34 -5.32 12.08
CA LYS A 146 12.93 -4.13 12.84
C LYS A 146 13.28 -2.82 12.12
N LYS A 147 14.41 -2.77 11.41
CA LYS A 147 14.78 -1.58 10.63
C LYS A 147 13.83 -1.37 9.45
N ALA A 148 13.27 -2.46 8.93
CA ALA A 148 12.24 -2.42 7.90
C ALA A 148 10.82 -2.14 8.45
N ASN A 149 10.68 -1.80 9.74
CA ASN A 149 9.40 -1.61 10.44
C ASN A 149 8.47 -2.83 10.39
N ILE A 150 9.06 -4.02 10.33
CA ILE A 150 8.33 -5.30 10.44
C ILE A 150 8.14 -5.60 11.92
N MET A 151 6.92 -5.96 12.29
CA MET A 151 6.54 -6.39 13.62
C MET A 151 6.61 -7.92 13.69
N ALA A 152 7.02 -8.45 14.85
CA ALA A 152 7.06 -9.89 15.11
C ALA A 152 6.39 -10.22 16.44
N ARG A 153 5.56 -11.27 16.45
CA ARG A 153 4.93 -11.78 17.67
C ARG A 153 4.83 -13.30 17.63
N VAL A 154 5.00 -13.94 18.80
CA VAL A 154 4.72 -15.36 18.96
C VAL A 154 3.20 -15.52 19.05
N LEU A 155 2.63 -16.38 18.23
CA LEU A 155 1.21 -16.73 18.28
C LEU A 155 0.96 -17.85 19.27
N ASP A 156 1.66 -18.96 19.08
CA ASP A 156 1.49 -20.18 19.85
C ASP A 156 2.68 -21.14 19.67
N LEU A 157 2.59 -22.29 20.32
CA LEU A 157 3.41 -23.47 20.12
C LEU A 157 2.52 -24.53 19.46
N ILE A 158 2.96 -25.06 18.34
CA ILE A 158 2.21 -26.06 17.57
C ILE A 158 3.01 -27.36 17.42
N GLU A 159 2.30 -28.47 17.26
CA GLU A 159 2.88 -29.69 16.71
C GLU A 159 2.89 -29.58 15.18
N SER A 160 4.06 -29.69 14.60
CA SER A 160 4.24 -29.68 13.15
C SER A 160 4.67 -31.07 12.67
N PRO A 161 4.62 -31.36 11.35
CA PRO A 161 5.17 -32.60 10.80
C PRO A 161 6.66 -32.82 11.13
N LEU A 162 7.39 -31.76 11.48
CA LEU A 162 8.81 -31.80 11.83
C LEU A 162 9.05 -31.63 13.35
N GLY A 163 8.00 -31.80 14.16
CA GLY A 163 8.01 -31.70 15.62
C GLY A 163 7.53 -30.35 16.14
N PRO A 164 7.61 -30.13 17.48
CA PRO A 164 7.09 -28.91 18.11
C PRO A 164 7.81 -27.66 17.63
N ALA A 165 7.04 -26.61 17.32
CA ALA A 165 7.53 -25.35 16.77
C ALA A 165 6.82 -24.12 17.33
N TYR A 166 7.58 -23.07 17.59
CA TYR A 166 7.03 -21.74 17.84
C TYR A 166 6.55 -21.13 16.52
N ARG A 167 5.28 -20.72 16.47
CA ARG A 167 4.73 -19.99 15.36
C ARG A 167 4.87 -18.48 15.59
N VAL A 168 5.72 -17.84 14.80
CA VAL A 168 5.99 -16.40 14.87
C VAL A 168 5.37 -15.72 13.66
N GLU A 169 4.43 -14.81 13.92
CA GLU A 169 3.86 -13.97 12.85
C GLU A 169 4.73 -12.73 12.65
N PHE A 170 5.17 -12.55 11.41
CA PHE A 170 5.73 -11.29 10.93
C PHE A 170 4.65 -10.50 10.21
N SER A 171 4.56 -9.21 10.49
CA SER A 171 3.56 -8.34 9.85
C SER A 171 4.08 -6.95 9.58
N THR A 172 3.46 -6.30 8.58
CA THR A 172 3.66 -4.89 8.26
C THR A 172 2.36 -4.13 8.49
N ARG A 173 2.45 -2.81 8.68
CA ARG A 173 1.25 -1.96 8.79
C ARG A 173 0.43 -1.91 7.51
N SER A 174 1.06 -2.15 6.36
CA SER A 174 0.41 -2.26 5.05
C SER A 174 -0.21 -3.64 4.77
N GLY A 175 -0.50 -4.43 5.81
CA GLY A 175 -1.27 -5.66 5.70
C GLY A 175 -0.49 -6.92 5.34
N GLY A 176 0.82 -6.84 5.08
CA GLY A 176 1.64 -8.04 4.86
C GLY A 176 1.69 -8.89 6.13
N ARG A 177 1.44 -10.20 5.99
CA ARG A 177 1.49 -11.17 7.09
C ARG A 177 2.06 -12.49 6.60
N LEU A 178 2.98 -13.05 7.38
CA LEU A 178 3.57 -14.37 7.17
C LEU A 178 3.81 -15.04 8.52
N ARG A 179 3.66 -16.34 8.60
CA ARG A 179 3.92 -17.13 9.81
C ARG A 179 5.12 -18.02 9.59
N TYR A 180 6.14 -17.83 10.39
CA TYR A 180 7.37 -18.59 10.38
C TYR A 180 7.37 -19.58 11.55
N LEU A 181 7.75 -20.82 11.31
CA LEU A 181 7.76 -21.91 12.27
C LEU A 181 9.19 -22.24 12.65
N PHE A 182 9.54 -21.98 13.90
CA PHE A 182 10.89 -22.25 14.45
C PHE A 182 10.86 -23.47 15.36
N SER A 183 11.66 -24.47 15.04
CA SER A 183 11.79 -25.69 15.83
C SER A 183 12.22 -25.39 17.27
N VAL A 184 11.48 -25.93 18.24
CA VAL A 184 11.85 -25.83 19.66
C VAL A 184 13.20 -26.52 19.93
N LYS A 185 13.46 -27.65 19.26
CA LYS A 185 14.65 -28.48 19.47
C LYS A 185 15.91 -27.90 18.83
N SER A 186 15.84 -27.51 17.57
CA SER A 186 17.01 -27.06 16.80
C SER A 186 17.13 -25.55 16.69
N SER A 187 16.08 -24.82 17.01
CA SER A 187 15.93 -23.38 16.75
C SER A 187 15.96 -23.00 15.26
N LEU A 188 16.00 -23.95 14.34
CA LEU A 188 15.99 -23.71 12.91
C LEU A 188 14.58 -23.34 12.42
N LEU A 189 14.51 -22.60 11.33
CA LEU A 189 13.29 -22.34 10.59
C LEU A 189 12.86 -23.62 9.89
N ILE A 190 11.69 -24.17 10.24
CA ILE A 190 11.20 -25.43 9.67
C ILE A 190 9.97 -25.26 8.80
N GLY A 191 9.38 -24.06 8.75
CA GLY A 191 8.23 -23.82 7.89
C GLY A 191 7.87 -22.36 7.75
N ILE A 192 7.15 -22.04 6.68
CA ILE A 192 6.52 -20.74 6.42
C ILE A 192 5.11 -20.99 5.91
N ASP A 193 4.12 -20.35 6.55
CA ASP A 193 2.73 -20.31 6.08
C ASP A 193 2.40 -18.94 5.52
N ASP A 194 1.89 -18.92 4.30
CA ASP A 194 1.38 -17.75 3.60
C ASP A 194 -0.10 -17.91 3.29
N GLU A 195 -0.93 -17.33 4.11
CA GLU A 195 -2.39 -17.36 3.93
C GLU A 195 -2.84 -16.57 2.68
N ALA A 196 -2.15 -15.47 2.35
CA ALA A 196 -2.52 -14.63 1.21
C ALA A 196 -2.34 -15.36 -0.13
N ARG A 197 -1.28 -16.18 -0.24
CA ARG A 197 -0.99 -17.00 -1.42
C ARG A 197 -1.48 -18.44 -1.28
N LYS A 198 -2.05 -18.81 -0.12
CA LYS A 198 -2.51 -20.17 0.21
C LYS A 198 -1.42 -21.22 0.01
N THR A 199 -0.21 -20.93 0.47
CA THR A 199 0.94 -21.83 0.37
C THR A 199 1.53 -22.08 1.74
N SER A 200 2.07 -23.30 1.94
CA SER A 200 2.94 -23.61 3.06
C SER A 200 4.22 -24.27 2.55
N SER A 201 5.33 -23.91 3.18
CA SER A 201 6.65 -24.44 2.84
C SER A 201 7.28 -25.05 4.06
N TRP A 202 7.97 -26.18 3.90
CA TRP A 202 8.69 -26.92 4.96
C TRP A 202 10.15 -27.04 4.59
N PHE A 203 11.06 -26.77 5.54
CA PHE A 203 12.51 -26.75 5.37
C PHE A 203 13.13 -27.87 6.18
N GLU A 204 13.91 -28.74 5.52
CA GLU A 204 14.49 -29.93 6.08
C GLU A 204 15.95 -30.09 5.64
N ASP A 205 16.66 -31.02 6.26
CA ASP A 205 18.01 -31.42 5.87
C ASP A 205 18.99 -30.24 5.84
N TYR A 206 19.11 -29.54 6.96
CA TYR A 206 20.04 -28.43 7.10
C TYR A 206 21.49 -28.87 7.08
N ARG A 207 22.27 -28.35 6.15
CA ARG A 207 23.73 -28.65 5.98
C ARG A 207 24.53 -27.36 5.90
N PRO A 208 25.86 -27.42 6.21
CA PRO A 208 26.73 -26.27 6.02
C PRO A 208 26.90 -25.90 4.55
N GLU A 209 26.61 -24.64 4.23
CA GLU A 209 26.91 -24.02 2.95
C GLU A 209 27.78 -22.77 3.19
N GLY A 210 29.06 -22.90 2.94
CA GLY A 210 30.04 -21.88 3.33
C GLY A 210 30.05 -21.65 4.84
N ASN A 211 29.60 -20.47 5.26
CA ASN A 211 29.59 -20.09 6.67
C ASN A 211 28.16 -20.10 7.32
N LEU A 212 27.17 -20.59 6.60
CA LEU A 212 25.80 -20.68 7.05
C LEU A 212 25.28 -22.11 7.00
N LEU A 213 24.22 -22.40 7.76
CA LEU A 213 23.42 -23.62 7.60
C LEU A 213 22.24 -23.29 6.69
N GLU A 214 22.09 -24.07 5.60
CA GLU A 214 20.99 -23.93 4.64
C GLU A 214 20.17 -25.22 4.53
N PRO A 215 18.86 -25.14 4.29
CA PRO A 215 18.04 -26.32 4.06
C PRO A 215 18.35 -26.92 2.68
N HIS A 216 18.54 -28.23 2.62
CA HIS A 216 18.76 -28.96 1.37
C HIS A 216 17.50 -29.61 0.81
N THR A 217 16.44 -29.62 1.60
CA THR A 217 15.12 -30.09 1.17
C THR A 217 14.08 -29.02 1.48
N LEU A 218 13.30 -28.65 0.49
CA LEU A 218 12.16 -27.73 0.58
C LEU A 218 10.93 -28.47 0.05
N ARG A 219 9.87 -28.56 0.87
CA ARG A 219 8.56 -29.05 0.42
C ARG A 219 7.60 -27.88 0.36
N ILE A 220 6.96 -27.68 -0.78
CA ILE A 220 5.98 -26.61 -0.99
C ILE A 220 4.63 -27.26 -1.24
N ASN A 221 3.67 -26.98 -0.37
CA ASN A 221 2.27 -27.33 -0.58
C ASN A 221 1.57 -26.20 -1.32
N LEU A 222 1.18 -26.46 -2.54
CA LEU A 222 0.41 -25.55 -3.39
C LEU A 222 -1.05 -26.00 -3.38
N ALA A 223 -1.96 -25.13 -2.96
CA ALA A 223 -3.38 -25.45 -2.90
C ALA A 223 -3.90 -25.98 -4.24
N GLY A 224 -4.41 -27.21 -4.24
CA GLY A 224 -4.97 -27.87 -5.45
C GLY A 224 -3.94 -28.54 -6.39
N THR A 225 -2.62 -28.42 -6.12
CA THR A 225 -1.58 -29.00 -6.99
C THR A 225 -0.84 -30.15 -6.31
N GLY A 226 -0.90 -30.24 -4.98
CA GLY A 226 -0.13 -31.22 -4.19
C GLY A 226 1.18 -30.65 -3.63
N VAL A 227 2.06 -31.55 -3.19
CA VAL A 227 3.33 -31.20 -2.57
C VAL A 227 4.47 -31.37 -3.58
N LEU A 228 5.14 -30.28 -3.91
CA LEU A 228 6.40 -30.30 -4.64
C LEU A 228 7.55 -30.45 -3.65
N GLN A 229 8.47 -31.37 -3.92
CA GLN A 229 9.73 -31.47 -3.19
C GLN A 229 10.86 -30.90 -4.05
N LEU A 230 11.64 -30.00 -3.47
CA LEU A 230 12.81 -29.41 -4.09
C LEU A 230 14.06 -29.87 -3.32
N THR A 231 15.07 -30.33 -4.04
CA THR A 231 16.37 -30.70 -3.47
C THR A 231 17.39 -29.67 -3.93
N LEU A 232 18.16 -29.10 -3.01
CA LEU A 232 19.20 -28.11 -3.31
C LEU A 232 20.36 -28.80 -4.07
N ASP A 233 20.61 -28.29 -5.26
CA ASP A 233 21.75 -28.74 -6.07
C ASP A 233 22.98 -27.87 -5.82
N ARG A 234 22.77 -26.55 -5.70
CA ARG A 234 23.85 -25.58 -5.52
C ARG A 234 23.34 -24.27 -4.92
N ILE A 235 24.16 -23.64 -4.09
CA ILE A 235 23.97 -22.27 -3.64
C ILE A 235 25.25 -21.47 -3.83
N SER A 236 25.12 -20.20 -4.20
CA SER A 236 26.24 -19.25 -4.32
C SER A 236 25.87 -17.91 -3.71
N TYR A 237 26.82 -17.30 -3.02
CA TYR A 237 26.64 -16.04 -2.32
C TYR A 237 27.49 -14.94 -2.96
N ASN A 238 26.99 -13.70 -2.89
CA ASN A 238 27.70 -12.48 -3.27
C ASN A 238 28.18 -12.48 -4.74
N GLY A 239 27.36 -13.05 -5.63
CA GLY A 239 27.61 -13.12 -7.07
C GLY A 239 27.42 -11.79 -7.80
N GLY A 240 26.97 -10.73 -7.10
CA GLY A 240 26.76 -9.41 -7.69
C GLY A 240 25.50 -9.33 -8.55
N LEU A 241 24.39 -9.92 -8.12
CA LEU A 241 23.14 -9.90 -8.87
C LEU A 241 22.74 -8.47 -9.25
N SER A 242 22.37 -8.25 -10.53
CA SER A 242 21.81 -6.98 -10.98
C SER A 242 20.42 -6.77 -10.37
N ALA A 243 20.11 -5.53 -9.98
CA ALA A 243 18.77 -5.18 -9.50
C ALA A 243 17.68 -5.37 -10.58
N SER A 244 18.05 -5.26 -11.85
CA SER A 244 17.11 -5.37 -12.98
C SER A 244 16.53 -6.76 -13.19
N ILE A 245 17.13 -7.82 -12.67
CA ILE A 245 16.58 -9.18 -12.81
C ILE A 245 15.28 -9.37 -12.03
N PHE A 246 15.04 -8.51 -11.03
CA PHE A 246 13.85 -8.51 -10.21
C PHE A 246 12.72 -7.64 -10.79
N ASP A 247 13.02 -6.82 -11.80
CA ASP A 247 12.03 -5.96 -12.45
C ASP A 247 11.03 -6.77 -13.28
N PRO A 248 9.78 -6.33 -13.39
CA PRO A 248 8.81 -6.95 -14.28
C PRO A 248 9.29 -6.94 -15.73
N PRO A 249 8.91 -7.94 -16.54
CA PRO A 249 9.16 -7.93 -17.98
C PRO A 249 8.57 -6.67 -18.62
N ARG A 250 9.31 -6.06 -19.55
CA ARG A 250 8.85 -4.88 -20.30
C ARG A 250 8.00 -5.31 -21.49
N ALA A 251 7.00 -4.47 -21.84
CA ALA A 251 6.32 -4.59 -23.11
C ALA A 251 7.30 -4.38 -24.28
N ALA A 252 7.09 -5.11 -25.36
CA ALA A 252 7.95 -4.99 -26.55
C ALA A 252 7.72 -3.68 -27.32
N GLU A 253 6.55 -3.03 -27.16
CA GLU A 253 6.20 -1.81 -27.86
C GLU A 253 6.85 -0.57 -27.22
N ALA A 254 7.37 0.30 -28.06
CA ALA A 254 7.87 1.61 -27.65
C ALA A 254 6.69 2.51 -27.28
N LEU A 255 6.52 2.81 -26.01
CA LEU A 255 5.48 3.70 -25.50
C LEU A 255 6.06 5.09 -25.23
N ASP A 256 5.43 6.15 -25.75
CA ASP A 256 5.74 7.51 -25.33
C ASP A 256 5.14 7.78 -23.94
N VAL A 257 5.90 7.38 -22.94
CA VAL A 257 5.53 7.51 -21.52
C VAL A 257 5.29 8.98 -21.15
N VAL A 258 6.08 9.90 -21.71
CA VAL A 258 6.00 11.32 -21.36
C VAL A 258 4.72 11.95 -21.91
N ALA A 259 4.36 11.64 -23.16
CA ALA A 259 3.12 12.10 -23.75
C ALA A 259 1.90 11.53 -23.00
N LEU A 260 1.90 10.23 -22.73
CA LEU A 260 0.82 9.58 -21.95
C LEU A 260 0.60 10.26 -20.60
N LEU A 261 1.67 10.50 -19.87
CA LEU A 261 1.57 11.06 -18.51
C LEU A 261 1.18 12.54 -18.49
N ARG A 262 1.48 13.30 -19.55
CA ARG A 262 0.96 14.67 -19.72
C ARG A 262 -0.55 14.68 -19.93
N GLU A 263 -1.07 13.78 -20.76
CA GLU A 263 -2.52 13.59 -20.95
C GLU A 263 -3.20 13.21 -19.63
N VAL A 264 -2.64 12.26 -18.91
CA VAL A 264 -3.12 11.85 -17.57
C VAL A 264 -3.18 13.03 -16.61
N SER A 265 -2.14 13.89 -16.59
CA SER A 265 -2.12 15.08 -15.72
C SER A 265 -3.27 16.03 -16.04
N LYS A 266 -3.50 16.30 -17.32
CA LYS A 266 -4.57 17.18 -17.78
C LYS A 266 -5.96 16.63 -17.39
N ASN A 267 -6.18 15.33 -17.63
CA ASN A 267 -7.46 14.70 -17.36
C ASN A 267 -7.74 14.57 -15.86
N GLN A 268 -6.71 14.47 -15.02
CA GLN A 268 -6.86 14.41 -13.57
C GLN A 268 -7.40 15.73 -13.00
N ASP A 269 -6.98 16.88 -13.54
CA ASP A 269 -7.50 18.19 -13.16
C ASP A 269 -9.00 18.32 -13.47
N GLU A 270 -9.47 17.72 -14.56
CA GLU A 270 -10.90 17.68 -14.91
C GLU A 270 -11.73 16.84 -13.93
N VAL A 271 -11.20 15.68 -13.53
CA VAL A 271 -11.86 14.82 -12.52
C VAL A 271 -12.02 15.54 -11.20
N GLU A 272 -10.98 16.24 -10.73
CA GLU A 272 -11.05 16.99 -9.46
C GLU A 272 -12.14 18.08 -9.48
N ASN A 273 -12.39 18.70 -10.62
CA ASN A 273 -13.47 19.68 -10.75
C ASN A 273 -14.85 19.00 -10.72
N ARG A 274 -15.00 17.87 -11.41
CA ARG A 274 -16.30 17.16 -11.49
C ARG A 274 -16.75 16.50 -10.20
N VAL A 275 -15.82 16.01 -9.36
CA VAL A 275 -16.16 15.42 -8.05
C VAL A 275 -16.99 16.39 -7.19
N ASN A 276 -16.78 17.72 -7.34
CA ASN A 276 -17.53 18.74 -6.62
C ASN A 276 -18.98 18.92 -7.11
N GLU A 277 -19.41 18.19 -8.12
CA GLU A 277 -20.78 18.19 -8.64
C GLU A 277 -21.58 16.98 -8.15
N TYR A 278 -20.97 16.10 -7.36
CA TYR A 278 -21.60 14.84 -6.93
C TYR A 278 -21.63 14.70 -5.42
N SER A 279 -22.77 14.23 -4.90
CA SER A 279 -22.84 13.64 -3.57
C SER A 279 -22.44 12.18 -3.62
N PHE A 280 -21.92 11.65 -2.53
CA PHE A 280 -21.47 10.26 -2.44
C PHE A 280 -21.48 9.76 -1.00
N VAL A 281 -21.44 8.45 -0.85
CA VAL A 281 -21.25 7.78 0.45
C VAL A 281 -19.76 7.49 0.66
N GLN A 282 -19.27 7.86 1.83
CA GLN A 282 -17.92 7.56 2.30
C GLN A 282 -17.97 6.62 3.50
N LYS A 283 -17.26 5.51 3.41
CA LYS A 283 -17.00 4.62 4.54
C LYS A 283 -15.54 4.77 4.94
N GLU A 284 -15.32 5.27 6.14
CA GLU A 284 -13.99 5.44 6.73
C GLU A 284 -13.76 4.39 7.81
N THR A 285 -12.65 3.67 7.73
CA THR A 285 -12.22 2.70 8.73
C THR A 285 -10.87 3.11 9.28
N ASP A 286 -10.85 3.48 10.56
CA ASP A 286 -9.62 3.80 11.30
C ASP A 286 -9.22 2.63 12.18
N ARG A 287 -7.93 2.25 12.17
CA ARG A 287 -7.38 1.17 12.99
C ARG A 287 -6.22 1.65 13.85
N GLU A 288 -6.31 1.36 15.14
CA GLU A 288 -5.19 1.50 16.07
C GLU A 288 -4.45 0.17 16.15
N ILE A 289 -3.19 0.15 15.71
CA ILE A 289 -2.35 -1.05 15.67
C ILE A 289 -1.22 -0.89 16.68
N ASP A 290 -1.05 -1.87 17.57
CA ASP A 290 0.04 -1.85 18.55
C ASP A 290 1.42 -2.18 17.93
N SER A 291 2.47 -2.09 18.76
CA SER A 291 3.84 -2.39 18.34
C SER A 291 4.09 -3.86 17.94
N LYS A 292 3.11 -4.74 18.22
CA LYS A 292 3.15 -6.16 17.86
C LYS A 292 2.29 -6.48 16.63
N GLY A 293 1.67 -5.46 16.01
CA GLY A 293 0.81 -5.64 14.83
C GLY A 293 -0.63 -6.08 15.15
N VAL A 294 -1.06 -5.99 16.41
CA VAL A 294 -2.43 -6.33 16.82
C VAL A 294 -3.31 -5.10 16.68
N VAL A 295 -4.44 -5.24 16.00
CA VAL A 295 -5.49 -4.20 15.97
C VAL A 295 -6.12 -4.13 17.37
N LYS A 296 -5.93 -3.00 18.05
CA LYS A 296 -6.48 -2.73 19.39
C LYS A 296 -7.87 -2.13 19.33
N LYS A 297 -8.09 -1.31 18.32
CA LYS A 297 -9.36 -0.64 18.09
C LYS A 297 -9.58 -0.47 16.60
N GLU A 298 -10.78 -0.70 16.18
CA GLU A 298 -11.26 -0.37 14.84
C GLU A 298 -12.50 0.51 14.99
N THR A 299 -12.55 1.59 14.25
CA THR A 299 -13.71 2.50 14.19
C THR A 299 -14.13 2.64 12.75
N VAL A 300 -15.37 2.29 12.45
CA VAL A 300 -15.96 2.41 11.12
C VAL A 300 -17.02 3.51 11.14
N ARG A 301 -16.89 4.51 10.28
CA ARG A 301 -17.88 5.56 10.08
C ARG A 301 -18.38 5.52 8.65
N VAL A 302 -19.70 5.64 8.48
CA VAL A 302 -20.32 5.80 7.17
C VAL A 302 -21.03 7.14 7.16
N SER A 303 -20.70 7.96 6.16
CA SER A 303 -21.23 9.31 6.01
C SER A 303 -21.67 9.56 4.57
N GLU A 304 -22.70 10.37 4.38
CA GLU A 304 -23.00 11.02 3.10
C GLU A 304 -22.25 12.34 3.01
N LEU A 305 -21.63 12.61 1.85
CA LEU A 305 -20.96 13.87 1.59
C LEU A 305 -21.69 14.64 0.51
N TYR A 306 -21.95 15.90 0.79
CA TYR A 306 -22.65 16.81 -0.10
C TYR A 306 -21.70 17.93 -0.53
N PRO A 307 -21.47 18.13 -1.84
CA PRO A 307 -20.58 19.17 -2.31
C PRO A 307 -21.15 20.55 -2.04
N ILE A 308 -20.28 21.46 -1.61
CA ILE A 308 -20.58 22.90 -1.54
C ILE A 308 -19.58 23.65 -2.41
N PRO A 309 -20.04 24.50 -3.35
CA PRO A 309 -19.16 25.29 -4.18
C PRO A 309 -18.16 26.10 -3.34
N ASN A 310 -16.86 26.00 -3.69
CA ASN A 310 -15.77 26.74 -3.04
C ASN A 310 -15.52 26.43 -1.55
N ARG A 311 -16.17 25.39 -0.98
CA ARG A 311 -16.00 24.91 0.39
C ARG A 311 -15.68 23.42 0.45
N ARG A 312 -15.43 22.93 1.65
CA ARG A 312 -15.43 21.49 1.93
C ARG A 312 -16.86 20.95 1.78
N ALA A 313 -17.00 19.72 1.30
CA ALA A 313 -18.28 19.04 1.32
C ALA A 313 -18.82 18.95 2.76
N VAL A 314 -20.13 19.06 2.90
CA VAL A 314 -20.80 18.80 4.18
C VAL A 314 -20.89 17.30 4.37
N GLU A 315 -20.41 16.83 5.49
CA GLU A 315 -20.45 15.42 5.89
C GLU A 315 -21.67 15.20 6.80
N LYS A 316 -22.51 14.21 6.47
CA LYS A 316 -23.63 13.74 7.29
C LYS A 316 -23.34 12.33 7.76
N LEU A 317 -23.10 12.13 9.05
CA LEU A 317 -22.88 10.81 9.60
C LEU A 317 -24.17 9.98 9.55
N ILE A 318 -24.08 8.74 9.05
CA ILE A 318 -25.21 7.79 8.93
C ILE A 318 -25.11 6.68 9.96
N SER A 319 -23.92 6.08 10.08
CA SER A 319 -23.69 4.96 11.00
C SER A 319 -22.28 4.96 11.57
N GLU A 320 -22.13 4.35 12.72
CA GLU A 320 -20.86 4.17 13.41
C GLU A 320 -20.73 2.72 13.86
N ASN A 321 -19.60 2.07 13.51
CA ASN A 321 -19.29 0.66 13.83
C ASN A 321 -20.40 -0.32 13.39
N GLY A 322 -20.99 -0.08 12.21
CA GLY A 322 -22.05 -0.90 11.65
C GLY A 322 -23.43 -0.68 12.25
N VAL A 323 -23.57 0.26 13.22
CA VAL A 323 -24.85 0.57 13.88
C VAL A 323 -25.35 1.91 13.34
N PRO A 324 -26.59 2.01 12.80
CA PRO A 324 -27.21 3.28 12.44
C PRO A 324 -27.30 4.21 13.65
N LEU A 325 -27.31 5.53 13.38
CA LEU A 325 -27.53 6.52 14.45
C LEU A 325 -28.90 6.32 15.10
N THR A 326 -28.97 6.54 16.42
CA THR A 326 -30.27 6.63 17.10
C THR A 326 -31.07 7.79 16.53
N ALA A 327 -32.42 7.75 16.63
CA ALA A 327 -33.29 8.78 16.11
C ALA A 327 -32.91 10.18 16.63
N GLU A 328 -32.51 10.30 17.90
CA GLU A 328 -32.08 11.56 18.51
C GLU A 328 -30.75 12.06 17.87
N ARG A 329 -29.75 11.17 17.72
CA ARG A 329 -28.46 11.52 17.06
C ARG A 329 -28.68 11.87 15.60
N ALA A 330 -29.55 11.14 14.89
CA ALA A 330 -29.87 11.40 13.50
C ALA A 330 -30.52 12.77 13.31
N ALA A 331 -31.50 13.13 14.17
CA ALA A 331 -32.13 14.44 14.14
C ALA A 331 -31.17 15.60 14.46
N LYS A 332 -30.24 15.38 15.41
CA LYS A 332 -29.20 16.36 15.73
C LYS A 332 -28.22 16.54 14.56
N GLU A 333 -27.86 15.45 13.91
CA GLU A 333 -26.97 15.47 12.75
C GLU A 333 -27.62 16.16 11.54
N GLU A 334 -28.92 15.91 11.30
CA GLU A 334 -29.70 16.60 10.28
C GLU A 334 -29.69 18.10 10.48
N LYS A 335 -29.96 18.53 11.72
CA LYS A 335 -29.96 19.95 12.08
C LYS A 335 -28.59 20.60 11.86
N ARG A 336 -27.52 19.92 12.25
CA ARG A 336 -26.12 20.39 12.01
C ARG A 336 -25.84 20.56 10.52
N VAL A 337 -26.25 19.59 9.72
CA VAL A 337 -26.08 19.62 8.26
C VAL A 337 -26.84 20.76 7.65
N GLN A 338 -28.11 20.98 8.09
CA GLN A 338 -28.92 22.10 7.63
C GLN A 338 -28.28 23.46 7.98
N GLU A 339 -27.80 23.63 9.22
CA GLU A 339 -27.09 24.85 9.65
C GLU A 339 -25.81 25.11 8.83
N GLU A 340 -25.08 24.06 8.45
CA GLU A 340 -23.91 24.21 7.58
C GLU A 340 -24.28 24.65 6.17
N PHE A 341 -25.36 24.13 5.60
CA PHE A 341 -25.87 24.59 4.30
C PHE A 341 -26.35 26.04 4.34
N GLU A 342 -27.14 26.43 5.33
CA GLU A 342 -27.62 27.81 5.51
C GLU A 342 -26.45 28.79 5.64
N LYS A 343 -25.41 28.42 6.41
CA LYS A 343 -24.19 29.21 6.54
C LYS A 343 -23.43 29.30 5.21
N ALA A 344 -23.40 28.23 4.43
CA ALA A 344 -22.71 28.22 3.13
C ALA A 344 -23.43 29.13 2.13
N GLU A 345 -24.77 29.15 2.14
CA GLU A 345 -25.54 30.02 1.28
C GLU A 345 -25.38 31.49 1.69
N HIS A 346 -25.43 31.80 2.99
CA HIS A 346 -25.20 33.16 3.49
C HIS A 346 -23.81 33.72 3.14
N ASP A 347 -22.77 32.87 3.16
CA ASP A 347 -21.40 33.29 2.92
C ASP A 347 -20.96 33.14 1.45
N LYS A 348 -21.85 32.76 0.54
CA LYS A 348 -21.59 32.41 -0.86
C LYS A 348 -20.76 33.44 -1.62
N ASP A 349 -21.12 34.71 -1.51
CA ASP A 349 -20.42 35.80 -2.19
C ASP A 349 -19.00 36.03 -1.66
N GLN A 350 -18.84 35.91 -0.33
CA GLN A 350 -17.51 36.00 0.29
C GLN A 350 -16.61 34.84 -0.12
N ASP A 351 -17.16 33.64 -0.23
CA ASP A 351 -16.42 32.46 -0.60
C ASP A 351 -16.07 32.47 -2.09
N ALA A 352 -16.96 32.97 -2.95
CA ALA A 352 -16.66 33.20 -4.37
C ALA A 352 -15.52 34.19 -4.53
N LYS A 353 -15.55 35.33 -3.83
CA LYS A 353 -14.47 36.32 -3.85
C LYS A 353 -13.14 35.76 -3.34
N LYS A 354 -13.15 35.05 -2.22
CA LYS A 354 -11.95 34.36 -1.70
C LYS A 354 -11.41 33.31 -2.69
N ALA A 355 -12.27 32.64 -3.44
CA ALA A 355 -11.87 31.67 -4.45
C ALA A 355 -11.20 32.35 -5.66
N GLU A 356 -11.73 33.49 -6.09
CA GLU A 356 -11.12 34.31 -7.15
C GLU A 356 -9.77 34.89 -6.71
N ASP A 357 -9.68 35.47 -5.52
CA ASP A 357 -8.42 35.98 -4.96
C ASP A 357 -7.35 34.88 -4.89
N ARG A 358 -7.73 33.70 -4.47
CA ARG A 358 -6.84 32.52 -4.42
C ARG A 358 -6.41 32.08 -5.82
N LYS A 359 -7.31 32.13 -6.81
CA LYS A 359 -7.01 31.79 -8.21
C LYS A 359 -6.03 32.79 -8.82
N ALA A 360 -6.25 34.07 -8.56
CA ALA A 360 -5.36 35.14 -9.00
C ALA A 360 -3.98 35.06 -8.36
N GLU A 361 -3.90 34.79 -7.06
CA GLU A 361 -2.63 34.58 -6.34
C GLU A 361 -1.85 33.39 -6.88
N ARG A 362 -2.52 32.28 -7.20
CA ARG A 362 -1.91 31.10 -7.83
C ARG A 362 -1.37 31.43 -9.24
N ALA A 363 -2.17 32.14 -10.05
CA ALA A 363 -1.74 32.54 -11.37
C ALA A 363 -0.49 33.44 -11.31
N ARG A 364 -0.41 34.33 -10.31
CA ARG A 364 0.76 35.18 -10.07
C ARG A 364 1.98 34.36 -9.65
N LYS A 365 1.83 33.43 -8.71
CA LYS A 365 2.93 32.54 -8.28
C LYS A 365 3.43 31.66 -9.42
N ARG A 366 2.54 31.20 -10.30
CA ARG A 366 2.93 30.50 -11.55
C ARG A 366 3.79 31.38 -12.47
N SER A 367 3.43 32.64 -12.64
CA SER A 367 4.19 33.58 -13.51
C SER A 367 5.54 33.98 -12.91
N GLU A 368 5.70 33.91 -11.59
CA GLU A 368 6.93 34.21 -10.87
C GLU A 368 7.88 32.99 -10.77
N GLY A 369 7.52 31.85 -11.38
CA GLY A 369 8.34 30.63 -11.39
C GLY A 369 8.35 29.88 -10.05
N ASP A 370 7.53 30.29 -9.11
CA ASP A 370 7.28 29.59 -7.86
C ASP A 370 6.17 28.55 -8.11
N ASP A 371 6.55 27.53 -8.91
CA ASP A 371 5.67 26.41 -9.26
C ASP A 371 5.35 25.58 -8.01
N ASP A 372 4.49 26.11 -7.16
CA ASP A 372 3.85 25.36 -6.06
C ASP A 372 2.71 24.45 -6.58
N GLU A 373 2.85 23.94 -7.83
CA GLU A 373 1.93 22.91 -8.33
C GLU A 373 2.20 21.58 -7.63
N PRO A 374 1.37 21.20 -6.67
CA PRO A 374 1.31 19.83 -6.25
C PRO A 374 0.51 19.05 -7.31
N GLY A 375 1.00 17.97 -7.79
CA GLY A 375 0.26 17.14 -8.72
C GLY A 375 1.16 16.19 -9.48
N ILE A 376 0.56 15.52 -10.45
CA ILE A 376 1.24 14.60 -11.36
C ILE A 376 2.41 15.27 -12.07
N SER A 377 2.30 16.54 -12.47
CA SER A 377 3.40 17.28 -13.15
C SER A 377 4.69 17.29 -12.33
N ARG A 378 4.61 17.54 -11.02
CA ARG A 378 5.79 17.48 -10.14
C ARG A 378 6.29 16.05 -9.95
N PHE A 379 5.37 15.08 -9.87
CA PHE A 379 5.73 13.68 -9.81
C PHE A 379 6.50 13.24 -11.07
N LEU A 380 6.07 13.68 -12.27
CA LEU A 380 6.76 13.46 -13.53
C LEU A 380 8.15 14.11 -13.60
N LYS A 381 8.30 15.28 -12.98
CA LYS A 381 9.58 15.97 -12.88
C LYS A 381 10.58 15.18 -12.04
N VAL A 382 10.15 14.65 -10.89
CA VAL A 382 10.98 13.98 -9.89
C VAL A 382 11.23 12.52 -10.21
N CYS A 383 10.21 11.79 -10.69
CA CYS A 383 10.26 10.36 -10.88
C CYS A 383 10.50 9.95 -12.33
N GLU A 384 11.16 8.82 -12.50
CA GLU A 384 11.17 8.05 -13.74
C GLU A 384 10.18 6.89 -13.66
N PHE A 385 9.57 6.57 -14.79
CA PHE A 385 8.63 5.48 -14.95
C PHE A 385 9.30 4.39 -15.78
N ILE A 386 9.36 3.20 -15.20
CA ILE A 386 10.14 2.08 -15.73
C ILE A 386 9.26 0.85 -15.89
N SER A 387 9.74 -0.12 -16.64
CA SER A 387 9.09 -1.42 -16.87
C SER A 387 7.63 -1.29 -17.33
N PRO A 388 7.35 -0.54 -18.43
CA PRO A 388 6.01 -0.46 -19.00
C PRO A 388 5.53 -1.84 -19.39
N ARG A 389 4.27 -2.17 -19.05
CA ARG A 389 3.63 -3.44 -19.37
C ARG A 389 2.13 -3.30 -19.51
N HIS A 390 1.55 -4.15 -20.35
CA HIS A 390 0.11 -4.23 -20.54
C HIS A 390 -0.47 -5.29 -19.61
N GLU A 391 -1.47 -4.89 -18.83
CA GLU A 391 -2.19 -5.76 -17.90
C GLU A 391 -3.69 -5.47 -17.97
N ARG A 392 -4.51 -6.34 -17.39
CA ARG A 392 -5.93 -6.05 -17.16
C ARG A 392 -6.15 -5.72 -15.69
N PHE A 393 -6.82 -4.60 -15.45
CA PHE A 393 -7.23 -4.15 -14.12
C PHE A 393 -8.71 -3.76 -14.14
N GLN A 394 -9.52 -4.24 -13.21
CA GLN A 394 -10.98 -4.01 -13.16
C GLN A 394 -11.69 -4.30 -14.51
N ASN A 395 -11.31 -5.41 -15.18
CA ASN A 395 -11.79 -5.81 -16.50
C ASN A 395 -11.49 -4.84 -17.66
N ARG A 396 -10.62 -3.86 -17.46
CA ARG A 396 -10.15 -2.92 -18.49
C ARG A 396 -8.67 -3.14 -18.77
N ASP A 397 -8.26 -2.84 -19.98
CA ASP A 397 -6.86 -2.82 -20.33
C ASP A 397 -6.18 -1.66 -19.58
N SER A 398 -4.96 -1.88 -19.13
CA SER A 398 -4.17 -0.91 -18.40
C SER A 398 -2.72 -0.97 -18.84
N ILE A 399 -2.06 0.20 -18.81
CA ILE A 399 -0.61 0.31 -18.92
C ILE A 399 -0.10 0.51 -17.50
N VAL A 400 0.81 -0.37 -17.10
CA VAL A 400 1.37 -0.39 -15.75
C VAL A 400 2.83 0.02 -15.79
N PHE A 401 3.23 0.89 -14.89
CA PHE A 401 4.60 1.34 -14.71
C PHE A 401 5.02 1.17 -13.26
N ASP A 402 6.25 0.75 -13.06
CA ASP A 402 6.93 1.01 -11.81
C ASP A 402 7.51 2.44 -11.85
N PHE A 403 7.60 3.10 -10.69
CA PHE A 403 8.22 4.41 -10.58
C PHE A 403 9.22 4.50 -9.43
N ARG A 404 10.20 5.36 -9.59
CA ARG A 404 11.20 5.72 -8.59
C ARG A 404 11.78 7.09 -8.90
N VAL A 405 12.54 7.69 -7.98
CA VAL A 405 13.24 8.94 -8.24
C VAL A 405 14.21 8.79 -9.44
N LYS A 406 14.29 9.82 -10.27
CA LYS A 406 15.27 9.88 -11.36
C LYS A 406 16.70 9.82 -10.83
N PRO A 407 17.61 9.05 -11.43
CA PRO A 407 19.00 9.04 -11.06
C PRO A 407 19.59 10.46 -11.05
N GLY A 408 20.29 10.81 -9.96
CA GLY A 408 20.93 12.12 -9.85
C GLY A 408 19.99 13.31 -9.59
N PHE A 409 18.69 13.10 -9.42
CA PHE A 409 17.74 14.17 -9.12
C PHE A 409 18.07 14.84 -7.78
N LYS A 410 18.10 16.18 -7.78
CA LYS A 410 18.31 16.99 -6.56
C LYS A 410 17.04 17.77 -6.27
N PRO A 411 16.34 17.47 -5.16
CA PRO A 411 15.12 18.16 -4.79
C PRO A 411 15.38 19.66 -4.52
N ALA A 412 14.59 20.54 -5.13
CA ALA A 412 14.66 21.98 -4.92
C ALA A 412 13.85 22.43 -3.70
N ASN A 413 12.84 21.66 -3.31
CA ASN A 413 11.95 22.01 -2.19
C ASN A 413 11.55 20.75 -1.40
N ARG A 414 10.76 20.96 -0.32
CA ARG A 414 10.33 19.88 0.58
C ARG A 414 9.40 18.85 -0.07
N GLN A 415 8.55 19.29 -0.98
CA GLN A 415 7.63 18.39 -1.68
C GLN A 415 8.40 17.48 -2.62
N GLU A 416 9.33 18.02 -3.39
CA GLU A 416 10.25 17.22 -4.22
C GLU A 416 11.10 16.27 -3.38
N SER A 417 11.53 16.69 -2.19
CA SER A 417 12.26 15.83 -1.24
C SER A 417 11.43 14.67 -0.73
N LEU A 418 10.12 14.84 -0.55
CA LEU A 418 9.20 13.77 -0.19
C LEU A 418 8.96 12.83 -1.38
N ILE A 419 8.63 13.39 -2.56
CA ILE A 419 8.39 12.62 -3.78
C ILE A 419 9.62 11.79 -4.16
N ALA A 420 10.83 12.35 -4.03
CA ALA A 420 12.08 11.66 -4.32
C ALA A 420 12.34 10.41 -3.44
N LYS A 421 11.60 10.25 -2.35
CA LYS A 421 11.65 9.07 -1.48
C LYS A 421 10.54 8.07 -1.75
N LEU A 422 9.62 8.38 -2.67
CA LEU A 422 8.55 7.47 -3.06
C LEU A 422 9.01 6.50 -4.14
N ILE A 423 8.57 5.27 -3.98
CA ILE A 423 8.65 4.21 -4.98
C ILE A 423 7.29 3.53 -5.07
N GLY A 424 6.98 2.95 -6.21
CA GLY A 424 5.69 2.27 -6.34
C GLY A 424 5.32 1.87 -7.75
N VAL A 425 4.01 1.71 -7.96
CA VAL A 425 3.42 1.27 -9.22
C VAL A 425 2.20 2.12 -9.53
N ILE A 426 2.00 2.41 -10.81
CA ILE A 426 0.84 3.15 -11.33
C ILE A 426 0.20 2.36 -12.48
N TRP A 427 -1.12 2.29 -12.48
CA TRP A 427 -1.96 1.71 -13.55
C TRP A 427 -2.72 2.84 -14.23
N ILE A 428 -2.61 2.90 -15.54
CA ILE A 428 -3.21 3.94 -16.37
C ILE A 428 -4.12 3.29 -17.40
N ASP A 429 -5.36 3.77 -17.51
CA ASP A 429 -6.25 3.42 -18.60
C ASP A 429 -5.71 4.02 -19.92
N PRO A 430 -5.40 3.19 -20.93
CA PRO A 430 -4.80 3.68 -22.19
C PRO A 430 -5.79 4.45 -23.07
N VAL A 431 -7.10 4.28 -22.86
CA VAL A 431 -8.15 4.94 -23.63
C VAL A 431 -8.51 6.28 -23.02
N ASP A 432 -8.93 6.24 -21.76
CA ASP A 432 -9.41 7.44 -21.05
C ASP A 432 -8.26 8.30 -20.50
N LYS A 433 -7.01 7.82 -20.54
CA LYS A 433 -5.83 8.50 -20.00
C LYS A 433 -6.02 8.92 -18.53
N GLN A 434 -6.53 7.99 -17.72
CA GLN A 434 -6.81 8.20 -16.31
C GLN A 434 -6.03 7.22 -15.43
N VAL A 435 -5.69 7.65 -14.22
CA VAL A 435 -5.08 6.76 -13.22
C VAL A 435 -6.17 5.83 -12.68
N MET A 436 -6.01 4.53 -12.91
CA MET A 436 -6.91 3.52 -12.36
C MET A 436 -6.52 3.13 -10.93
N ARG A 437 -5.21 3.02 -10.68
CA ARG A 437 -4.64 2.67 -9.37
C ARG A 437 -3.24 3.27 -9.22
N LEU A 438 -2.92 3.70 -8.02
CA LEU A 438 -1.58 4.10 -7.60
C LEU A 438 -1.23 3.41 -6.29
N GLU A 439 -0.07 2.79 -6.22
CA GLU A 439 0.55 2.34 -4.98
C GLU A 439 1.87 3.07 -4.79
N ALA A 440 2.00 3.78 -3.70
CA ALA A 440 3.21 4.53 -3.35
C ALA A 440 3.66 4.18 -1.93
N ARG A 441 4.96 4.09 -1.71
CA ARG A 441 5.54 3.90 -0.38
C ARG A 441 6.84 4.67 -0.23
N LEU A 442 7.15 5.09 0.99
CA LEU A 442 8.44 5.66 1.33
C LEU A 442 9.52 4.54 1.39
N ALA A 443 10.49 4.61 0.50
CA ALA A 443 11.67 3.73 0.53
C ALA A 443 12.55 4.05 1.74
N GLU A 444 12.64 5.34 2.09
CA GLU A 444 13.41 5.87 3.20
C GLU A 444 12.55 6.76 4.09
N GLY A 445 12.98 6.97 5.33
CA GLY A 445 12.30 7.90 6.22
C GLY A 445 12.37 9.34 5.72
N PHE A 446 11.31 10.10 5.97
CA PHE A 446 11.25 11.53 5.68
C PHE A 446 11.16 12.34 6.96
N LYS A 447 11.98 13.41 7.07
CA LYS A 447 12.01 14.30 8.23
C LYS A 447 11.78 15.74 7.80
N MET A 448 10.89 16.43 8.49
CA MET A 448 10.63 17.86 8.30
C MET A 448 11.27 18.65 9.45
N ALA A 449 12.01 19.71 9.11
CA ALA A 449 12.77 20.53 10.07
C ALA A 449 13.67 19.69 11.00
N GLY A 450 14.48 18.79 10.40
CA GLY A 450 15.37 17.89 11.17
C GLY A 450 14.64 16.85 12.01
N GLY A 451 13.32 16.68 11.82
CA GLY A 451 12.48 15.80 12.63
C GLY A 451 11.78 16.49 13.80
N LEU A 452 11.99 17.80 13.96
CA LEU A 452 11.33 18.60 15.01
C LEU A 452 9.83 18.77 14.78
N LEU A 453 9.39 18.89 13.51
CA LEU A 453 7.99 19.07 13.18
C LEU A 453 7.32 17.75 12.83
N LEU A 454 7.94 16.96 11.96
CA LEU A 454 7.36 15.71 11.46
C LEU A 454 8.46 14.74 11.06
N SER A 455 8.30 13.49 11.41
CA SER A 455 9.11 12.39 10.89
C SER A 455 8.22 11.24 10.44
N LEU A 456 8.30 10.86 9.16
CA LEU A 456 7.68 9.67 8.60
C LEU A 456 8.71 8.53 8.57
N ARG A 457 8.31 7.34 9.02
CA ARG A 457 9.19 6.17 9.00
C ARG A 457 9.21 5.53 7.60
N PRO A 458 10.29 4.82 7.24
CA PRO A 458 10.31 3.97 6.05
C PRO A 458 9.11 3.01 6.04
N GLY A 459 8.57 2.72 4.86
CA GLY A 459 7.42 1.83 4.73
C GLY A 459 6.05 2.50 4.90
N ALA A 460 6.01 3.81 5.22
CA ALA A 460 4.78 4.58 5.08
C ALA A 460 4.25 4.41 3.64
N ALA A 461 2.97 4.06 3.50
CA ALA A 461 2.39 3.66 2.24
C ALA A 461 1.01 4.31 2.01
N LEU A 462 0.72 4.54 0.74
CA LEU A 462 -0.56 4.99 0.23
C LEU A 462 -0.93 4.11 -0.95
N SER A 463 -2.17 3.64 -1.00
CA SER A 463 -2.76 3.12 -2.23
C SER A 463 -4.09 3.81 -2.51
N MET A 464 -4.39 4.04 -3.79
CA MET A 464 -5.65 4.61 -4.22
C MET A 464 -6.14 3.92 -5.49
N GLU A 465 -7.46 3.83 -5.62
CA GLU A 465 -8.13 3.34 -6.81
C GLU A 465 -9.20 4.32 -7.26
N GLN A 466 -9.35 4.42 -8.57
CA GLN A 466 -10.48 5.10 -9.20
C GLN A 466 -11.33 4.09 -9.97
N THR A 467 -12.59 4.42 -10.16
CA THR A 467 -13.54 3.65 -10.97
C THR A 467 -14.21 4.54 -11.98
N ARG A 468 -14.48 3.98 -13.16
CA ARG A 468 -15.22 4.66 -14.22
C ARG A 468 -16.71 4.46 -14.05
N MET A 469 -17.45 5.54 -14.01
CA MET A 469 -18.91 5.52 -13.95
C MET A 469 -19.53 5.31 -15.34
N SER A 470 -20.83 5.05 -15.38
CA SER A 470 -21.58 4.82 -16.64
C SER A 470 -21.57 6.01 -17.59
N ASP A 471 -21.49 7.23 -17.07
CA ASP A 471 -21.38 8.48 -17.82
C ASP A 471 -19.95 8.79 -18.32
N GLY A 472 -18.99 7.91 -18.02
CA GLY A 472 -17.61 8.03 -18.46
C GLY A 472 -16.71 8.81 -17.50
N VAL A 473 -17.23 9.34 -16.42
CA VAL A 473 -16.44 10.08 -15.40
C VAL A 473 -15.72 9.10 -14.50
N TRP A 474 -14.49 9.43 -14.11
CA TRP A 474 -13.70 8.66 -13.17
C TRP A 474 -13.79 9.25 -11.78
N PHE A 475 -14.05 8.41 -10.78
CA PHE A 475 -14.15 8.84 -9.38
C PHE A 475 -13.29 7.99 -8.46
N PRO A 476 -12.83 8.55 -7.33
CA PRO A 476 -12.23 7.78 -6.26
C PRO A 476 -13.16 6.63 -5.83
N ARG A 477 -12.60 5.45 -5.63
CA ARG A 477 -13.30 4.28 -5.13
C ARG A 477 -12.76 3.83 -3.80
N PHE A 478 -11.43 3.90 -3.66
CA PHE A 478 -10.74 3.33 -2.52
C PHE A 478 -9.43 4.08 -2.25
N THR A 479 -9.14 4.31 -0.99
CA THR A 479 -7.81 4.77 -0.55
C THR A 479 -7.45 4.07 0.75
N GLU A 480 -6.21 3.60 0.83
CA GLU A 480 -5.61 3.06 2.05
C GLU A 480 -4.36 3.86 2.41
N ILE A 481 -4.27 4.28 3.66
CA ILE A 481 -3.19 5.10 4.20
C ILE A 481 -2.58 4.41 5.40
N ASN A 482 -1.29 4.08 5.31
CA ASN A 482 -0.51 3.46 6.37
C ASN A 482 0.72 4.32 6.68
N LEU A 483 0.66 5.13 7.72
CA LEU A 483 1.72 6.05 8.10
C LEU A 483 2.16 5.81 9.55
N SER A 484 3.46 5.81 9.80
CA SER A 484 4.04 5.95 11.13
C SER A 484 4.63 7.35 11.25
N VAL A 485 3.99 8.16 12.08
CA VAL A 485 4.35 9.57 12.28
C VAL A 485 4.97 9.75 13.66
N LYS A 486 6.04 10.50 13.75
CA LYS A 486 6.60 10.97 15.02
C LYS A 486 6.64 12.51 15.01
N VAL A 487 5.99 13.12 16.01
CA VAL A 487 6.03 14.57 16.24
C VAL A 487 6.76 14.79 17.56
N MET A 488 7.86 15.54 17.55
CA MET A 488 8.84 15.55 18.66
C MET A 488 8.28 16.11 19.97
N LEU A 489 7.32 17.03 19.93
CA LEU A 489 6.75 17.66 21.13
C LEU A 489 5.43 17.01 21.59
N PHE A 490 4.78 16.21 20.73
CA PHE A 490 3.44 15.68 20.99
C PHE A 490 3.38 14.14 20.95
N GLY A 491 4.54 13.47 20.89
CA GLY A 491 4.60 12.03 20.75
C GLY A 491 4.50 11.56 19.30
N GLY A 492 4.25 10.29 19.09
CA GLY A 492 4.07 9.68 17.76
C GLY A 492 2.78 8.90 17.71
N GLY A 493 2.22 8.76 16.52
CA GLY A 493 1.05 7.97 16.24
C GLY A 493 1.22 7.19 14.94
N ASP A 494 0.46 6.11 14.84
CA ASP A 494 0.32 5.37 13.60
C ASP A 494 -1.05 5.66 13.02
N ILE A 495 -1.10 5.98 11.73
CA ILE A 495 -2.34 6.13 10.98
C ILE A 495 -2.48 4.88 10.12
N ASN A 496 -3.55 4.13 10.35
CA ASN A 496 -3.98 3.04 9.50
C ASN A 496 -5.44 3.30 9.16
N LYS A 497 -5.65 3.84 7.99
CA LYS A 497 -6.97 4.31 7.55
C LYS A 497 -7.31 3.73 6.19
N THR A 498 -8.55 3.28 6.04
CA THR A 498 -9.15 2.89 4.76
C THR A 498 -10.35 3.79 4.49
N ILE A 499 -10.47 4.30 3.27
CA ILE A 499 -11.61 5.10 2.83
C ILE A 499 -12.16 4.44 1.56
N GLU A 500 -13.44 4.13 1.58
CA GLU A 500 -14.19 3.59 0.45
C GLU A 500 -15.27 4.60 0.05
N TRP A 501 -15.43 4.86 -1.25
CA TRP A 501 -16.45 5.76 -1.78
C TRP A 501 -17.39 5.00 -2.71
N SER A 502 -18.69 5.28 -2.59
CA SER A 502 -19.75 4.65 -3.38
C SER A 502 -20.92 5.61 -3.59
N ASP A 503 -21.91 5.15 -4.34
CA ASP A 503 -23.22 5.82 -4.51
C ASP A 503 -23.10 7.28 -4.97
N TYR A 504 -22.23 7.53 -5.95
CA TYR A 504 -22.09 8.82 -6.59
C TYR A 504 -23.38 9.24 -7.30
N LYS A 505 -23.93 10.42 -6.93
CA LYS A 505 -25.14 11.00 -7.52
C LYS A 505 -24.86 12.43 -7.90
N HIS A 506 -25.26 12.82 -9.10
CA HIS A 506 -25.15 14.21 -9.52
C HIS A 506 -25.98 15.08 -8.57
N PHE A 507 -25.36 16.09 -8.01
CA PHE A 507 -25.99 16.97 -7.03
C PHE A 507 -26.37 18.28 -7.70
N SER A 508 -27.67 18.51 -7.92
CA SER A 508 -28.20 19.80 -8.34
C SER A 508 -28.82 20.50 -7.12
N ALA A 509 -28.23 21.60 -6.69
CA ALA A 509 -28.87 22.49 -5.71
C ALA A 509 -29.85 23.39 -6.47
N ASP A 510 -31.15 23.07 -6.42
CA ASP A 510 -32.18 24.02 -6.85
C ASP A 510 -32.35 25.09 -5.77
N VAL A 511 -32.35 26.35 -6.21
CA VAL A 511 -32.47 27.57 -5.41
C VAL A 511 -33.92 27.69 -4.87
N GLY A 512 -34.29 26.87 -3.90
CA GLY A 512 -35.68 26.91 -3.39
C GLY A 512 -35.97 26.03 -2.19
N GLY A 513 -34.98 25.38 -1.63
CA GLY A 513 -35.15 24.53 -0.46
C GLY A 513 -34.48 23.17 -0.68
N TYR A 514 -33.50 22.87 0.15
CA TYR A 514 -32.89 21.55 0.22
C TYR A 514 -33.95 20.53 0.68
N LYS A 515 -34.69 19.96 -0.26
CA LYS A 515 -35.39 18.70 -0.03
C LYS A 515 -34.40 17.61 -0.31
N ILE A 516 -33.93 16.94 0.73
CA ILE A 516 -33.23 15.65 0.61
C ILE A 516 -34.26 14.70 0.03
N GLY A 517 -34.27 14.58 -1.30
CA GLY A 517 -35.18 13.71 -2.03
C GLY A 517 -34.78 12.27 -1.77
N SER A 518 -35.75 11.48 -1.31
CA SER A 518 -35.66 10.01 -1.44
C SER A 518 -35.32 9.64 -2.87
N PRO A 519 -34.53 8.58 -3.12
CA PRO A 519 -34.10 8.20 -4.44
C PRO A 519 -35.33 7.96 -5.34
N GLU A 520 -35.47 8.72 -6.42
CA GLU A 520 -36.37 8.36 -7.49
C GLU A 520 -35.90 7.03 -8.05
N SER A 521 -36.70 5.99 -7.79
CA SER A 521 -36.56 4.69 -8.46
C SER A 521 -36.80 4.92 -9.95
N SER A 522 -35.73 4.88 -10.73
CA SER A 522 -35.84 4.77 -12.19
C SER A 522 -36.32 3.36 -12.55
N ASP A 523 -37.64 3.15 -12.45
CA ASP A 523 -38.32 1.99 -12.99
C ASP A 523 -38.67 2.30 -14.46
N PRO A 524 -38.04 1.63 -15.47
CA PRO A 524 -38.29 1.90 -16.88
C PRO A 524 -39.61 1.28 -17.41
N ALA A 525 -40.51 0.82 -16.56
CA ALA A 525 -41.73 0.14 -16.96
C ALA A 525 -42.98 0.94 -16.68
N LYS A 526 -43.18 2.11 -17.33
CA LYS A 526 -44.54 2.67 -17.56
C LYS A 526 -44.51 3.71 -18.70
N LYS A 527 -44.42 3.23 -19.94
CA LYS A 527 -45.00 3.92 -21.07
C LYS A 527 -46.02 2.98 -21.71
N LYS A 528 -47.30 3.27 -21.55
CA LYS A 528 -48.46 2.78 -22.33
C LYS A 528 -49.37 3.97 -22.55
N PRO A 529 -50.18 3.91 -23.57
CA PRO A 529 -49.95 3.65 -24.99
C PRO A 529 -49.89 4.89 -25.83
#